data_4a2b7f892b3ebb35fb2a86c963bf69cd
#
_entry.id   4a2b7f892b3ebb35fb2a86c963bf69cd
#
_cell.length_a   1.000
_cell.length_b   1.000
_cell.length_c   1.000
_cell.angle_alpha   90.00
_cell.angle_beta   90.00
_cell.angle_gamma   90.00
#
_symmetry.space_group_name_H-M   'P 1'
#
loop_
_entity.id
_entity.type
_entity.pdbx_description
1 polymer ?
#
loop_
_entity_poly.entity_id
_entity_poly.type
_entity_poly.pdbx_seq_one_letter_code
_entity_poly.pdbx_strand_id
1 'polypeptide(L)'
;MRDTDVEVRGDSLRGRHILLGVTGGIAAVDTVRLARELRRHGAQVTVIMTPSAQEIITPLAVRWASQGEVITDWDGDLSGLSDFDAVLVTPATRNLIASFVHGLMNGPLLMALSAARGRGSPIMM
;
A
#
# COMPACT_ATOMS: atom_id res chain seq x y z
N MET A 1 0.35 9.99 -24.57
CA MET A 1 0.49 9.24 -23.32
C MET A 1 1.34 10.04 -22.36
N ARG A 2 0.87 10.23 -21.10
CA ARG A 2 1.65 10.89 -20.08
C ARG A 2 2.62 9.89 -19.42
N ASP A 3 3.71 10.40 -18.84
CA ASP A 3 4.69 9.53 -18.18
C ASP A 3 4.07 8.70 -17.06
N THR A 4 3.02 9.23 -16.43
CA THR A 4 2.30 8.51 -15.36
C THR A 4 1.36 7.44 -15.88
N ASP A 5 1.04 7.42 -17.17
CA ASP A 5 0.15 6.43 -17.74
C ASP A 5 0.83 5.06 -17.78
N VAL A 6 0.04 4.01 -17.70
CA VAL A 6 0.52 2.64 -17.81
C VAL A 6 -0.16 1.95 -18.99
N GLU A 7 0.56 1.03 -19.61
CA GLU A 7 -0.03 0.16 -20.63
C GLU A 7 -0.92 -0.88 -19.93
N VAL A 8 -2.18 -0.93 -20.32
CA VAL A 8 -3.11 -1.90 -19.76
C VAL A 8 -2.79 -3.29 -20.30
N ARG A 9 -2.46 -4.23 -19.42
CA ARG A 9 -2.10 -5.61 -19.78
C ARG A 9 -3.17 -6.62 -19.40
N GLY A 10 -4.19 -6.19 -18.65
CA GLY A 10 -5.25 -7.06 -18.23
C GLY A 10 -6.29 -6.29 -17.42
N ASP A 11 -7.34 -6.96 -17.03
CA ASP A 11 -8.43 -6.38 -16.26
C ASP A 11 -8.79 -7.17 -15.00
N SER A 12 -7.91 -8.07 -14.58
CA SER A 12 -8.13 -8.95 -13.43
C SER A 12 -8.40 -8.19 -12.12
N LEU A 13 -7.87 -6.96 -12.00
CA LEU A 13 -8.08 -6.11 -10.83
C LEU A 13 -8.95 -4.89 -11.13
N ARG A 14 -9.64 -4.90 -12.27
CA ARG A 14 -10.47 -3.78 -12.67
C ARG A 14 -11.56 -3.50 -11.65
N GLY A 15 -11.65 -2.24 -11.21
CA GLY A 15 -12.61 -1.83 -10.20
C GLY A 15 -12.21 -2.22 -8.77
N ARG A 16 -11.04 -2.83 -8.59
CA ARG A 16 -10.54 -3.19 -7.26
C ARG A 16 -9.65 -2.10 -6.69
N HIS A 17 -9.82 -1.86 -5.40
CA HIS A 17 -9.01 -0.90 -4.67
C HIS A 17 -8.04 -1.66 -3.77
N ILE A 18 -6.75 -1.57 -4.09
CA ILE A 18 -5.69 -2.28 -3.38
C ILE A 18 -4.96 -1.30 -2.47
N LEU A 19 -4.80 -1.66 -1.21
CA LEU A 19 -3.91 -0.95 -0.30
C LEU A 19 -2.54 -1.62 -0.33
N LEU A 20 -1.54 -0.85 -0.70
CA LEU A 20 -0.15 -1.28 -0.71
C LEU A 20 0.55 -0.71 0.52
N GLY A 21 0.96 -1.58 1.44
CA GLY A 21 1.73 -1.19 2.61
C GLY A 21 3.22 -1.39 2.35
N VAL A 22 4.02 -0.36 2.61
CA VAL A 22 5.46 -0.38 2.36
C VAL A 22 6.20 -0.14 3.65
N THR A 23 7.01 -1.12 4.06
CA THR A 23 7.83 -1.04 5.26
C THR A 23 9.31 -0.91 4.92
N GLY A 24 10.16 -0.81 5.92
CA GLY A 24 11.56 -0.41 5.77
C GLY A 24 12.54 -1.49 5.29
N GLY A 25 12.07 -2.50 4.57
CA GLY A 25 12.95 -3.47 3.93
C GLY A 25 13.53 -2.93 2.63
N ILE A 26 14.69 -3.44 2.21
CA ILE A 26 15.36 -2.94 0.99
C ILE A 26 14.50 -3.12 -0.26
N ALA A 27 13.61 -4.10 -0.29
CA ALA A 27 12.71 -4.29 -1.43
C ALA A 27 11.72 -3.14 -1.61
N ALA A 28 11.65 -2.18 -0.66
CA ALA A 28 10.86 -0.97 -0.85
C ALA A 28 11.28 -0.19 -2.10
N VAL A 29 12.51 -0.36 -2.60
CA VAL A 29 12.94 0.26 -3.86
C VAL A 29 12.11 -0.19 -5.06
N ASP A 30 11.46 -1.33 -4.98
CA ASP A 30 10.63 -1.87 -6.07
C ASP A 30 9.18 -1.38 -6.01
N THR A 31 8.83 -0.52 -5.08
CA THR A 31 7.44 -0.03 -4.91
C THR A 31 6.91 0.63 -6.17
N VAL A 32 7.73 1.41 -6.87
CA VAL A 32 7.31 2.08 -8.11
C VAL A 32 6.89 1.04 -9.15
N ARG A 33 7.72 0.02 -9.35
CA ARG A 33 7.42 -1.04 -10.30
C ARG A 33 6.13 -1.79 -9.94
N LEU A 34 5.99 -2.13 -8.66
CA LEU A 34 4.82 -2.88 -8.20
C LEU A 34 3.52 -2.07 -8.34
N ALA A 35 3.54 -0.80 -7.92
CA ALA A 35 2.36 0.06 -8.04
C ALA A 35 1.92 0.18 -9.50
N ARG A 36 2.87 0.36 -10.40
CA ARG A 36 2.56 0.45 -11.82
C ARG A 36 2.04 -0.88 -12.37
N GLU A 37 2.57 -2.00 -11.91
CA GLU A 37 2.09 -3.32 -12.33
C GLU A 37 0.66 -3.57 -11.87
N LEU A 38 0.31 -3.19 -10.65
CA LEU A 38 -1.08 -3.29 -10.18
C LEU A 38 -2.02 -2.43 -11.05
N ARG A 39 -1.59 -1.23 -11.42
CA ARG A 39 -2.37 -0.36 -12.30
C ARG A 39 -2.53 -0.93 -13.70
N ARG A 40 -1.52 -1.65 -14.22
CA ARG A 40 -1.61 -2.31 -15.53
C ARG A 40 -2.70 -3.37 -15.57
N HIS A 41 -3.10 -3.89 -14.42
CA HIS A 41 -4.19 -4.86 -14.30
C HIS A 41 -5.51 -4.23 -13.85
N GLY A 42 -5.58 -2.91 -13.84
CA GLY A 42 -6.81 -2.16 -13.61
C GLY A 42 -7.05 -1.71 -12.18
N ALA A 43 -6.14 -1.98 -11.24
CA ALA A 43 -6.33 -1.61 -9.84
C ALA A 43 -6.21 -0.11 -9.60
N GLN A 44 -7.02 0.39 -8.66
CA GLN A 44 -6.71 1.63 -7.96
C GLN A 44 -5.79 1.29 -6.80
N VAL A 45 -4.76 2.10 -6.60
CA VAL A 45 -3.73 1.83 -5.59
C VAL A 45 -3.64 3.00 -4.62
N THR A 46 -3.81 2.71 -3.34
CA THR A 46 -3.48 3.62 -2.24
C THR A 46 -2.28 3.03 -1.52
N VAL A 47 -1.34 3.86 -1.12
CA VAL A 47 -0.11 3.41 -0.49
C VAL A 47 0.00 4.00 0.90
N ILE A 48 0.39 3.17 1.88
CA ILE A 48 0.81 3.63 3.20
C ILE A 48 2.27 3.28 3.35
N MET A 49 3.09 4.30 3.64
CA MET A 49 4.52 4.14 3.85
C MET A 49 4.85 4.35 5.32
N THR A 50 5.53 3.38 5.93
CA THR A 50 6.06 3.58 7.29
C THR A 50 7.20 4.59 7.26
N PRO A 51 7.53 5.20 8.41
CA PRO A 51 8.68 6.13 8.45
C PRO A 51 9.97 5.52 7.92
N SER A 52 10.25 4.26 8.24
CA SER A 52 11.46 3.59 7.76
C SER A 52 11.45 3.36 6.24
N ALA A 53 10.28 3.13 5.65
CA ALA A 53 10.17 3.00 4.19
C ALA A 53 10.57 4.30 3.49
N GLN A 54 10.27 5.44 4.09
CA GLN A 54 10.57 6.76 3.52
C GLN A 54 12.07 7.07 3.50
N GLU A 55 12.87 6.32 4.22
CA GLU A 55 14.34 6.41 4.14
C GLU A 55 14.90 5.66 2.92
N ILE A 56 14.10 4.79 2.31
CA ILE A 56 14.51 3.98 1.18
C ILE A 56 13.97 4.53 -0.13
N ILE A 57 12.72 4.96 -0.14
CA ILE A 57 12.09 5.53 -1.33
C ILE A 57 11.22 6.71 -0.91
N THR A 58 11.15 7.74 -1.75
CA THR A 58 10.41 8.94 -1.39
C THR A 58 8.90 8.79 -1.63
N PRO A 59 8.08 9.46 -0.79
CA PRO A 59 6.64 9.51 -1.06
C PRO A 59 6.31 10.11 -2.43
N LEU A 60 7.12 11.05 -2.91
CA LEU A 60 6.93 11.66 -4.23
C LEU A 60 7.03 10.62 -5.35
N ALA A 61 8.06 9.77 -5.30
CA ALA A 61 8.22 8.71 -6.31
C ALA A 61 7.05 7.72 -6.28
N VAL A 62 6.60 7.37 -5.08
CA VAL A 62 5.49 6.44 -4.90
C VAL A 62 4.18 7.05 -5.38
N ARG A 63 3.95 8.33 -5.11
CA ARG A 63 2.75 9.03 -5.60
C ARG A 63 2.73 9.07 -7.13
N TRP A 64 3.87 9.34 -7.74
CA TRP A 64 3.97 9.32 -9.20
C TRP A 64 3.58 7.95 -9.77
N ALA A 65 4.04 6.88 -9.14
CA ALA A 65 3.80 5.52 -9.61
C ALA A 65 2.36 5.06 -9.39
N SER A 66 1.80 5.37 -8.23
CA SER A 66 0.47 4.88 -7.84
C SER A 66 -0.66 5.73 -8.41
N GLN A 67 -0.41 7.01 -8.69
CA GLN A 67 -1.43 7.99 -9.10
C GLN A 67 -2.63 8.01 -8.15
N GLY A 68 -2.39 7.68 -6.89
CA GLY A 68 -3.38 7.66 -5.84
C GLY A 68 -2.86 8.31 -4.58
N GLU A 69 -3.57 8.15 -3.49
CA GLU A 69 -3.19 8.71 -2.21
C GLU A 69 -1.98 7.96 -1.63
N VAL A 70 -1.05 8.71 -1.06
CA VAL A 70 0.09 8.15 -0.32
C VAL A 70 0.02 8.69 1.11
N ILE A 71 -0.17 7.80 2.07
CA ILE A 71 -0.32 8.12 3.48
C ILE A 71 1.01 7.84 4.17
N THR A 72 1.53 8.86 4.85
CA THR A 72 2.84 8.76 5.50
C THR A 72 2.78 8.94 7.01
N ASP A 73 1.66 9.41 7.54
CA ASP A 73 1.49 9.65 8.98
C ASP A 73 0.00 9.64 9.33
N TRP A 74 -0.31 9.88 10.59
CA TRP A 74 -1.68 9.95 11.10
C TRP A 74 -2.47 11.17 10.64
N ASP A 75 -1.83 12.16 10.05
CA ASP A 75 -2.51 13.36 9.55
C ASP A 75 -3.29 13.05 8.27
N GLY A 76 -4.36 13.81 8.07
CA GLY A 76 -5.24 13.61 6.93
C GLY A 76 -6.49 12.82 7.26
N ASP A 77 -7.26 12.52 6.24
CA ASP A 77 -8.50 11.76 6.40
C ASP A 77 -8.22 10.26 6.36
N LEU A 78 -8.32 9.63 7.52
CA LEU A 78 -8.09 8.19 7.65
C LEU A 78 -9.38 7.38 7.56
N SER A 79 -10.52 8.01 7.27
CA SER A 79 -11.80 7.32 7.21
C SER A 79 -11.87 6.27 6.10
N GLY A 80 -11.11 6.43 5.03
CA GLY A 80 -11.06 5.50 3.91
C GLY A 80 -10.18 4.27 4.13
N LEU A 81 -9.51 4.15 5.28
CA LEU A 81 -8.59 3.02 5.52
C LEU A 81 -9.30 1.68 5.63
N SER A 82 -10.62 1.66 5.68
CA SER A 82 -11.38 0.43 5.77
C SER A 82 -11.99 -0.03 4.43
N ASP A 83 -11.82 0.71 3.34
CA ASP A 83 -12.56 0.48 2.10
C ASP A 83 -11.74 -0.21 1.01
N PHE A 84 -10.79 -1.04 1.38
CA PHE A 84 -9.93 -1.73 0.41
C PHE A 84 -10.42 -3.15 0.14
N ASP A 85 -10.34 -3.58 -1.11
CA ASP A 85 -10.68 -4.95 -1.51
C ASP A 85 -9.63 -5.94 -1.04
N ALA A 86 -8.37 -5.51 -0.96
CA ALA A 86 -7.27 -6.33 -0.46
C ALA A 86 -6.14 -5.45 0.04
N VAL A 87 -5.32 -5.98 0.94
CA VAL A 87 -4.12 -5.32 1.44
C VAL A 87 -2.91 -6.18 1.09
N LEU A 88 -1.94 -5.55 0.45
CA LEU A 88 -0.66 -6.17 0.10
C LEU A 88 0.45 -5.41 0.82
N VAL A 89 1.21 -6.10 1.66
CA VAL A 89 2.33 -5.51 2.38
C VAL A 89 3.62 -6.09 1.81
N THR A 90 4.42 -5.24 1.17
CA THR A 90 5.70 -5.65 0.60
C THR A 90 6.66 -4.45 0.49
N PRO A 91 7.82 -4.51 1.10
CA PRO A 91 8.27 -5.61 1.96
C PRO A 91 7.54 -5.60 3.31
N ALA A 92 7.40 -6.77 3.92
CA ALA A 92 6.87 -6.90 5.28
C ALA A 92 8.02 -7.22 6.22
N THR A 93 8.35 -6.28 7.13
CA THR A 93 9.42 -6.51 8.10
C THR A 93 8.94 -7.40 9.25
N ARG A 94 9.87 -8.04 9.94
CA ARG A 94 9.56 -8.82 11.14
C ARG A 94 8.82 -7.98 12.17
N ASN A 95 9.25 -6.74 12.35
CA ASN A 95 8.64 -5.84 13.32
C ASN A 95 7.18 -5.58 12.98
N LEU A 96 6.87 -5.33 11.70
CA LEU A 96 5.49 -5.14 11.27
C LEU A 96 4.66 -6.39 11.51
N ILE A 97 5.16 -7.55 11.11
CA ILE A 97 4.43 -8.81 11.27
C ILE A 97 4.17 -9.10 12.74
N ALA A 98 5.17 -8.94 13.60
CA ALA A 98 5.02 -9.14 15.03
C ALA A 98 4.01 -8.16 15.63
N SER A 99 4.08 -6.89 15.25
CA SER A 99 3.14 -5.87 15.72
C SER A 99 1.71 -6.20 15.32
N PHE A 100 1.51 -6.64 14.09
CA PHE A 100 0.18 -7.01 13.60
C PHE A 100 -0.36 -8.23 14.35
N VAL A 101 0.45 -9.27 14.54
CA VAL A 101 0.04 -10.48 15.25
C VAL A 101 -0.37 -10.16 16.69
N HIS A 102 0.35 -9.23 17.35
CA HIS A 102 0.05 -8.82 18.72
C HIS A 102 -1.03 -7.75 18.82
N GLY A 103 -1.65 -7.35 17.71
CA GLY A 103 -2.75 -6.40 17.71
C GLY A 103 -2.37 -4.96 17.98
N LEU A 104 -1.12 -4.59 17.78
CA LEU A 104 -0.67 -3.21 17.95
C LEU A 104 -1.16 -2.34 16.80
N MET A 105 -1.56 -1.11 17.11
CA MET A 105 -2.08 -0.14 16.13
C MET A 105 -1.38 1.20 16.26
N ASN A 106 -0.05 1.18 16.28
CA ASN A 106 0.76 2.38 16.48
C ASN A 106 1.15 3.10 15.19
N GLY A 107 0.39 2.91 14.14
CA GLY A 107 0.59 3.59 12.85
C GLY A 107 -0.56 3.35 11.90
N PRO A 108 -0.69 4.17 10.84
CA PRO A 108 -1.77 4.02 9.87
C PRO A 108 -1.82 2.64 9.21
N LEU A 109 -0.67 2.06 8.90
CA LEU A 109 -0.62 0.74 8.26
C LEU A 109 -1.19 -0.34 9.17
N LEU A 110 -0.80 -0.36 10.44
CA LEU A 110 -1.33 -1.34 11.39
C LEU A 110 -2.82 -1.15 11.62
N MET A 111 -3.30 0.10 11.63
CA MET A 111 -4.73 0.37 11.72
C MET A 111 -5.48 -0.19 10.50
N ALA A 112 -4.96 0.04 9.30
CA ALA A 112 -5.57 -0.47 8.08
C ALA A 112 -5.58 -2.00 8.04
N LEU A 113 -4.50 -2.65 8.49
CA LEU A 113 -4.42 -4.11 8.59
C LEU A 113 -5.44 -4.66 9.57
N SER A 114 -5.60 -4.01 10.72
CA SER A 114 -6.60 -4.43 11.71
C SER A 114 -8.02 -4.30 11.17
N ALA A 115 -8.32 -3.22 10.44
CA ALA A 115 -9.62 -3.03 9.81
C ALA A 115 -9.88 -4.08 8.74
N ALA A 116 -8.88 -4.40 7.91
CA ALA A 116 -9.00 -5.44 6.89
C ALA A 116 -9.25 -6.81 7.51
N ARG A 117 -8.54 -7.13 8.59
CA ARG A 117 -8.74 -8.37 9.33
C ARG A 117 -10.16 -8.48 9.89
N GLY A 118 -10.68 -7.38 10.43
CA GLY A 118 -12.05 -7.34 10.98
C GLY A 118 -13.12 -7.55 9.91
N ARG A 119 -12.88 -7.10 8.66
CA ARG A 119 -13.78 -7.29 7.54
C ARG A 119 -13.62 -8.65 6.85
N GLY A 120 -12.54 -9.37 7.13
CA GLY A 120 -12.20 -10.57 6.38
C GLY A 120 -11.65 -10.29 4.98
N SER A 121 -11.14 -9.08 4.73
CA SER A 121 -10.48 -8.76 3.45
C SER A 121 -9.16 -9.49 3.33
N PRO A 122 -8.77 -9.94 2.13
CA PRO A 122 -7.49 -10.61 1.94
C PRO A 122 -6.31 -9.73 2.34
N ILE A 123 -5.37 -10.30 3.07
CA ILE A 123 -4.11 -9.65 3.44
C ILE A 123 -2.98 -10.56 2.96
N MET A 124 -2.07 -10.00 2.16
CA MET A 124 -0.88 -10.69 1.67
C MET A 124 0.37 -9.96 2.14
N MET A 125 1.34 -10.72 2.60
CA MET A 125 2.61 -10.17 3.08
C MET A 125 3.80 -10.89 2.44
#